data_d595e13f49e85633c526e04049ffb850
#
_entry.id   d595e13f49e85633c526e04049ffb850
#
_cell.length_a   1.000
_cell.length_b   1.000
_cell.length_c   1.000
_cell.angle_alpha   90.00
_cell.angle_beta   90.00
_cell.angle_gamma   90.00
#
_symmetry.space_group_name_H-M   'P 1'
#
loop_
_entity.id
_entity.type
_entity.pdbx_description
1 polymer ?
#
loop_
_entity_poly.entity_id
_entity_poly.type
_entity_poly.pdbx_seq_one_letter_code
_entity_poly.pdbx_strand_id
1 'polypeptide(L)'
;EYLLQNDPVYVPVTGRAAQMGDTANIDFEGKLDGFAFEGGTAKGTELTLGSGRFIEGFEDGVVGMEIGETKDLNLTFPDPYDNNPDLAGKEVVFTVTLNGLSTKETPELTDDYVKSLEMEGLTNVEEYRQYVYDILMEQQQSNYDSDKQNLAVEELVKACGFEEVPEGMLNRMSDTLTKSITSYAQMYGMEIGDYVASAYGGTAEDYEATLREQARLMAQRYLMLAAV
;
A
#
# COMPACT_ATOMS: atom_id res chain seq x y z
N GLU A 1 -18.19 -1.56 -7.44
CA GLU A 1 -17.04 -2.05 -8.26
C GLU A 1 -15.73 -2.03 -7.47
N TYR A 2 -15.35 -0.91 -6.84
CA TYR A 2 -14.11 -0.80 -6.07
C TYR A 2 -13.95 -1.87 -4.98
N LEU A 3 -15.02 -2.17 -4.22
CA LEU A 3 -14.99 -3.19 -3.17
C LEU A 3 -14.79 -4.59 -3.74
N LEU A 4 -15.44 -4.91 -4.86
CA LEU A 4 -15.29 -6.20 -5.54
C LEU A 4 -13.90 -6.39 -6.16
N GLN A 5 -13.26 -5.32 -6.63
CA GLN A 5 -11.89 -5.36 -7.15
C GLN A 5 -10.85 -5.66 -6.06
N ASN A 6 -11.13 -5.26 -4.81
CA ASN A 6 -10.24 -5.51 -3.67
C ASN A 6 -10.48 -6.86 -2.98
N ASP A 7 -11.52 -7.59 -3.37
CA ASP A 7 -11.82 -8.94 -2.88
C ASP A 7 -11.93 -9.92 -4.06
N PRO A 8 -10.83 -10.19 -4.77
CA PRO A 8 -10.83 -11.03 -5.94
C PRO A 8 -11.04 -12.50 -5.61
N VAL A 9 -11.73 -13.18 -6.48
CA VAL A 9 -11.83 -14.65 -6.46
C VAL A 9 -10.75 -15.25 -7.34
N TYR A 10 -10.06 -16.27 -6.83
CA TYR A 10 -9.06 -17.02 -7.60
C TYR A 10 -9.71 -18.25 -8.22
N VAL A 11 -9.93 -18.19 -9.52
CA VAL A 11 -10.57 -19.28 -10.28
C VAL A 11 -9.50 -20.21 -10.85
N PRO A 12 -9.54 -21.53 -10.56
CA PRO A 12 -8.60 -22.48 -11.12
C PRO A 12 -8.62 -22.48 -12.65
N VAL A 13 -7.43 -22.39 -13.24
CA VAL A 13 -7.23 -22.42 -14.68
C VAL A 13 -6.82 -23.84 -15.09
N THR A 14 -7.49 -24.38 -16.10
CA THR A 14 -7.14 -25.67 -16.71
C THR A 14 -7.15 -25.56 -18.22
N GLY A 15 -6.33 -26.40 -18.90
CA GLY A 15 -6.34 -26.52 -20.35
C GLY A 15 -5.62 -25.42 -21.14
N ARG A 16 -4.87 -24.57 -20.44
CA ARG A 16 -3.93 -23.63 -21.08
C ARG A 16 -2.64 -23.49 -20.26
N ALA A 17 -1.61 -23.03 -20.90
CA ALA A 17 -0.35 -22.65 -20.26
C ALA A 17 -0.48 -21.36 -19.41
N ALA A 18 0.47 -21.17 -18.50
CA ALA A 18 0.60 -20.01 -17.64
C ALA A 18 0.78 -18.71 -18.42
N GLN A 19 0.10 -17.65 -17.99
CA GLN A 19 0.14 -16.31 -18.59
C GLN A 19 0.48 -15.27 -17.54
N MET A 20 0.98 -14.11 -17.99
CA MET A 20 1.13 -12.95 -17.10
C MET A 20 -0.20 -12.59 -16.43
N GLY A 21 -0.15 -12.30 -15.13
CA GLY A 21 -1.33 -12.01 -14.29
C GLY A 21 -1.95 -13.23 -13.62
N ASP A 22 -1.61 -14.46 -14.05
CA ASP A 22 -2.04 -15.67 -13.34
C ASP A 22 -1.30 -15.82 -12.00
N THR A 23 -1.94 -16.47 -11.05
CA THR A 23 -1.29 -16.95 -9.82
C THR A 23 -0.92 -18.42 -10.02
N ALA A 24 0.39 -18.67 -10.06
CA ALA A 24 0.98 -19.99 -10.22
C ALA A 24 1.30 -20.59 -8.85
N ASN A 25 0.89 -21.85 -8.62
CA ASN A 25 1.38 -22.64 -7.50
C ASN A 25 2.58 -23.44 -7.97
N ILE A 26 3.76 -23.16 -7.43
CA ILE A 26 5.03 -23.71 -7.88
C ILE A 26 5.82 -24.39 -6.76
N ASP A 27 6.58 -25.40 -7.15
CA ASP A 27 7.74 -25.88 -6.40
C ASP A 27 8.98 -25.38 -7.10
N PHE A 28 10.00 -24.99 -6.36
CA PHE A 28 11.28 -24.63 -6.96
C PHE A 28 12.47 -25.04 -6.10
N GLU A 29 13.59 -25.36 -6.79
CA GLU A 29 14.90 -25.65 -6.18
C GLU A 29 15.98 -24.88 -6.95
N GLY A 30 16.60 -23.89 -6.27
CA GLY A 30 17.73 -23.12 -6.80
C GLY A 30 19.07 -23.77 -6.47
N LYS A 31 19.94 -23.86 -7.48
CA LYS A 31 21.30 -24.41 -7.37
C LYS A 31 22.33 -23.42 -7.89
N LEU A 32 23.34 -23.15 -7.06
CA LEU A 32 24.54 -22.42 -7.42
C LEU A 32 25.67 -23.41 -7.60
N ASP A 33 26.33 -23.44 -8.77
CA ASP A 33 27.39 -24.40 -9.10
C ASP A 33 26.97 -25.85 -8.84
N GLY A 34 25.68 -26.17 -9.01
CA GLY A 34 25.13 -27.52 -8.82
C GLY A 34 24.74 -27.87 -7.38
N PHE A 35 24.92 -26.96 -6.41
CA PHE A 35 24.57 -27.15 -5.01
C PHE A 35 23.38 -26.26 -4.62
N ALA A 36 22.40 -26.84 -3.93
CA ALA A 36 21.30 -26.09 -3.39
C ALA A 36 21.80 -25.09 -2.33
N PHE A 37 21.26 -23.87 -2.33
CA PHE A 37 21.61 -22.83 -1.37
C PHE A 37 20.43 -22.49 -0.43
N GLU A 38 20.76 -21.91 0.70
CA GLU A 38 19.76 -21.56 1.73
C GLU A 38 18.79 -20.50 1.18
N GLY A 39 17.46 -20.74 1.35
CA GLY A 39 16.40 -19.89 0.81
C GLY A 39 16.09 -20.14 -0.67
N GLY A 40 16.86 -20.98 -1.39
CA GLY A 40 16.64 -21.28 -2.81
C GLY A 40 15.58 -22.36 -3.07
N THR A 41 14.98 -22.98 -2.04
CA THR A 41 14.05 -24.11 -2.22
C THR A 41 12.74 -23.85 -1.48
N ALA A 42 11.62 -24.01 -2.17
CA ALA A 42 10.29 -24.00 -1.56
C ALA A 42 9.31 -24.88 -2.35
N LYS A 43 8.20 -25.25 -1.71
CA LYS A 43 7.11 -26.04 -2.31
C LYS A 43 5.77 -25.39 -2.07
N GLY A 44 4.87 -25.51 -3.04
CA GLY A 44 3.51 -24.98 -2.96
C GLY A 44 3.48 -23.45 -2.84
N THR A 45 4.47 -22.78 -3.40
CA THR A 45 4.56 -21.31 -3.33
C THR A 45 3.60 -20.69 -4.33
N GLU A 46 2.78 -19.77 -3.85
CA GLU A 46 1.90 -18.97 -4.69
C GLU A 46 2.64 -17.74 -5.23
N LEU A 47 2.71 -17.62 -6.55
CA LEU A 47 3.37 -16.55 -7.28
C LEU A 47 2.45 -15.95 -8.33
N THR A 48 2.13 -14.68 -8.19
CA THR A 48 1.46 -13.94 -9.27
C THR A 48 2.49 -13.54 -10.32
N LEU A 49 2.32 -14.04 -11.54
CA LEU A 49 3.24 -13.78 -12.65
C LEU A 49 3.13 -12.32 -13.09
N GLY A 50 4.26 -11.62 -13.10
CA GLY A 50 4.35 -10.17 -13.33
C GLY A 50 4.35 -9.33 -12.06
N SER A 51 4.38 -9.96 -10.87
CA SER A 51 4.44 -9.24 -9.58
C SER A 51 5.80 -8.62 -9.26
N GLY A 52 6.87 -9.10 -9.89
CA GLY A 52 8.25 -8.68 -9.60
C GLY A 52 8.77 -9.12 -8.22
N ARG A 53 8.17 -10.15 -7.62
CA ARG A 53 8.58 -10.65 -6.29
C ARG A 53 9.80 -11.55 -6.33
N PHE A 54 10.10 -12.13 -7.50
CA PHE A 54 11.25 -12.97 -7.75
C PHE A 54 12.32 -12.22 -8.58
N ILE A 55 13.51 -12.80 -8.69
CA ILE A 55 14.56 -12.21 -9.50
C ILE A 55 14.16 -12.14 -10.98
N GLU A 56 14.74 -11.20 -11.70
CA GLU A 56 14.43 -10.95 -13.12
C GLU A 56 14.54 -12.22 -13.96
N GLY A 57 13.53 -12.44 -14.80
CA GLY A 57 13.43 -13.61 -15.67
C GLY A 57 12.81 -14.86 -15.03
N PHE A 58 12.64 -14.91 -13.70
CA PHE A 58 12.03 -16.07 -13.05
C PHE A 58 10.55 -16.21 -13.43
N GLU A 59 9.78 -15.13 -13.26
CA GLU A 59 8.34 -15.12 -13.56
C GLU A 59 8.09 -15.29 -15.06
N ASP A 60 8.91 -14.66 -15.91
CA ASP A 60 8.89 -14.85 -17.36
C ASP A 60 9.19 -16.30 -17.77
N GLY A 61 10.08 -16.96 -17.05
CA GLY A 61 10.43 -18.36 -17.27
C GLY A 61 9.29 -19.33 -16.99
N VAL A 62 8.40 -18.98 -16.05
CA VAL A 62 7.20 -19.75 -15.71
C VAL A 62 6.05 -19.51 -16.73
N VAL A 63 6.02 -18.33 -17.35
CA VAL A 63 5.04 -18.05 -18.42
C VAL A 63 5.23 -19.05 -19.55
N GLY A 64 4.12 -19.62 -20.01
CA GLY A 64 4.08 -20.64 -21.05
C GLY A 64 4.24 -22.07 -20.56
N MET A 65 4.53 -22.31 -19.27
CA MET A 65 4.55 -23.66 -18.70
C MET A 65 3.13 -24.23 -18.59
N GLU A 66 3.02 -25.55 -18.80
CA GLU A 66 1.79 -26.30 -18.56
C GLU A 66 1.74 -26.84 -17.12
N ILE A 67 0.54 -27.07 -16.58
CA ILE A 67 0.38 -27.64 -15.24
C ILE A 67 1.01 -29.04 -15.22
N GLY A 68 1.87 -29.30 -14.25
CA GLY A 68 2.67 -30.52 -14.10
C GLY A 68 4.01 -30.48 -14.82
N GLU A 69 4.31 -29.44 -15.58
CA GLU A 69 5.60 -29.28 -16.24
C GLU A 69 6.69 -28.90 -15.22
N THR A 70 7.90 -29.44 -15.46
CA THR A 70 9.11 -29.07 -14.73
C THR A 70 10.13 -28.49 -15.74
N LYS A 71 10.71 -27.34 -15.41
CA LYS A 71 11.62 -26.60 -16.29
C LYS A 71 12.78 -26.02 -15.51
N ASP A 72 13.97 -26.05 -16.09
CA ASP A 72 15.14 -25.38 -15.54
C ASP A 72 15.23 -23.95 -16.09
N LEU A 73 15.33 -22.99 -15.20
CA LEU A 73 15.51 -21.57 -15.50
C LEU A 73 16.94 -21.17 -15.15
N ASN A 74 17.71 -20.75 -16.16
CA ASN A 74 19.05 -20.21 -15.96
C ASN A 74 18.94 -18.70 -15.77
N LEU A 75 19.22 -18.22 -14.56
CA LEU A 75 19.01 -16.84 -14.15
C LEU A 75 20.29 -16.29 -13.51
N THR A 76 20.34 -14.96 -13.36
CA THR A 76 21.44 -14.28 -12.67
C THR A 76 20.84 -13.40 -11.56
N PHE A 77 21.38 -13.48 -10.35
CA PHE A 77 20.99 -12.58 -9.28
C PHE A 77 21.36 -11.14 -9.64
N PRO A 78 20.52 -10.15 -9.30
CA PRO A 78 20.87 -8.75 -9.49
C PRO A 78 22.14 -8.37 -8.71
N ASP A 79 22.82 -7.34 -9.17
CA ASP A 79 23.95 -6.74 -8.46
C ASP A 79 23.73 -5.22 -8.36
N PRO A 80 23.49 -4.67 -7.16
CA PRO A 80 23.50 -5.33 -5.84
C PRO A 80 22.26 -6.21 -5.56
N TYR A 81 22.40 -7.19 -4.66
CA TYR A 81 21.30 -7.99 -4.13
C TYR A 81 21.25 -7.87 -2.60
N ASP A 82 20.45 -6.94 -2.10
CA ASP A 82 20.43 -6.55 -0.68
C ASP A 82 19.96 -7.69 0.25
N ASN A 83 19.09 -8.58 -0.24
CA ASN A 83 18.58 -9.71 0.55
C ASN A 83 19.67 -10.73 0.90
N ASN A 84 20.66 -10.91 0.01
CA ASN A 84 21.82 -11.76 0.23
C ASN A 84 22.99 -11.31 -0.66
N PRO A 85 23.88 -10.43 -0.15
CA PRO A 85 25.02 -9.91 -0.93
C PRO A 85 25.97 -10.98 -1.46
N ASP A 86 26.01 -12.15 -0.82
CA ASP A 86 26.85 -13.28 -1.26
C ASP A 86 26.36 -13.91 -2.57
N LEU A 87 25.12 -13.66 -2.97
CA LEU A 87 24.51 -14.14 -4.21
C LEU A 87 24.56 -13.09 -5.34
N ALA A 88 24.90 -11.84 -5.05
CA ALA A 88 24.90 -10.75 -6.03
C ALA A 88 25.73 -11.10 -7.27
N GLY A 89 25.11 -10.91 -8.45
CA GLY A 89 25.73 -11.16 -9.76
C GLY A 89 26.03 -12.63 -10.10
N LYS A 90 25.64 -13.58 -9.25
CA LYS A 90 25.92 -15.02 -9.49
C LYS A 90 24.86 -15.66 -10.39
N GLU A 91 25.31 -16.54 -11.26
CA GLU A 91 24.47 -17.40 -12.08
C GLU A 91 23.84 -18.51 -11.22
N VAL A 92 22.57 -18.77 -11.41
CA VAL A 92 21.81 -19.79 -10.68
C VAL A 92 20.90 -20.55 -11.63
N VAL A 93 20.68 -21.82 -11.34
CA VAL A 93 19.68 -22.64 -12.02
C VAL A 93 18.55 -22.95 -11.07
N PHE A 94 17.34 -22.52 -11.41
CA PHE A 94 16.13 -22.89 -10.71
C PHE A 94 15.39 -23.98 -11.47
N THR A 95 15.26 -25.16 -10.87
CA THR A 95 14.35 -26.19 -11.33
C THR A 95 12.96 -25.88 -10.78
N VAL A 96 12.01 -25.50 -11.63
CA VAL A 96 10.67 -25.07 -11.27
C VAL A 96 9.64 -26.07 -11.77
N THR A 97 8.71 -26.50 -10.91
CA THR A 97 7.55 -27.32 -11.26
C THR A 97 6.29 -26.52 -11.07
N LEU A 98 5.45 -26.46 -12.09
CA LEU A 98 4.14 -25.79 -12.03
C LEU A 98 3.07 -26.78 -11.55
N ASN A 99 2.58 -26.64 -10.31
CA ASN A 99 1.60 -27.53 -9.72
C ASN A 99 0.16 -27.15 -10.06
N GLY A 100 -0.11 -25.86 -10.25
CA GLY A 100 -1.46 -25.36 -10.53
C GLY A 100 -1.45 -23.91 -10.96
N LEU A 101 -2.56 -23.50 -11.55
CA LEU A 101 -2.79 -22.12 -11.98
C LEU A 101 -4.16 -21.65 -11.51
N SER A 102 -4.25 -20.41 -11.13
CA SER A 102 -5.50 -19.69 -10.95
C SER A 102 -5.41 -18.29 -11.57
N THR A 103 -6.54 -17.79 -12.03
CA THR A 103 -6.63 -16.41 -12.50
C THR A 103 -7.41 -15.58 -11.49
N LYS A 104 -6.97 -14.34 -11.30
CA LYS A 104 -7.64 -13.38 -10.45
C LYS A 104 -8.83 -12.80 -11.20
N GLU A 105 -10.04 -13.05 -10.72
CA GLU A 105 -11.27 -12.49 -11.29
C GLU A 105 -11.96 -11.59 -10.26
N THR A 106 -12.55 -10.50 -10.76
CA THR A 106 -13.46 -9.70 -9.93
C THR A 106 -14.77 -10.47 -9.82
N PRO A 107 -15.23 -10.81 -8.60
CA PRO A 107 -16.45 -11.55 -8.43
C PRO A 107 -17.65 -10.75 -8.97
N GLU A 108 -18.62 -11.45 -9.55
CA GLU A 108 -19.90 -10.85 -9.85
C GLU A 108 -20.69 -10.64 -8.54
N LEU A 109 -21.31 -9.47 -8.42
CA LEU A 109 -22.15 -9.17 -7.26
C LEU A 109 -23.49 -9.93 -7.40
N THR A 110 -23.53 -11.12 -6.82
CA THR A 110 -24.71 -12.01 -6.78
C THR A 110 -25.17 -12.21 -5.34
N ASP A 111 -26.39 -12.69 -5.15
CA ASP A 111 -26.90 -13.03 -3.81
C ASP A 111 -26.06 -14.12 -3.14
N ASP A 112 -25.51 -15.05 -3.92
CA ASP A 112 -24.65 -16.10 -3.39
C ASP A 112 -23.29 -15.56 -2.95
N TYR A 113 -22.74 -14.59 -3.69
CA TYR A 113 -21.54 -13.86 -3.24
C TYR A 113 -21.81 -13.10 -1.94
N VAL A 114 -22.95 -12.39 -1.84
CA VAL A 114 -23.30 -11.67 -0.60
C VAL A 114 -23.42 -12.62 0.59
N LYS A 115 -24.04 -13.78 0.42
CA LYS A 115 -24.12 -14.82 1.47
C LYS A 115 -22.73 -15.36 1.86
N SER A 116 -21.81 -15.49 0.89
CA SER A 116 -20.44 -15.97 1.16
C SER A 116 -19.59 -14.99 1.99
N LEU A 117 -19.98 -13.72 2.07
CA LEU A 117 -19.33 -12.74 2.95
C LEU A 117 -19.65 -12.97 4.44
N GLU A 118 -20.59 -13.84 4.76
CA GLU A 118 -21.01 -14.18 6.14
C GLU A 118 -21.35 -12.97 7.02
N MET A 119 -21.79 -11.87 6.41
CA MET A 119 -22.17 -10.63 7.11
C MET A 119 -23.57 -10.78 7.69
N GLU A 120 -23.71 -10.51 9.00
CA GLU A 120 -24.99 -10.66 9.70
C GLU A 120 -26.06 -9.74 9.09
N GLY A 121 -27.20 -10.34 8.74
CA GLY A 121 -28.35 -9.63 8.20
C GLY A 121 -28.28 -9.31 6.70
N LEU A 122 -27.22 -9.71 5.99
CA LEU A 122 -27.09 -9.51 4.55
C LEU A 122 -27.25 -10.85 3.81
N THR A 123 -28.25 -10.95 2.97
CA THR A 123 -28.59 -12.19 2.27
C THR A 123 -28.72 -12.04 0.76
N ASN A 124 -28.78 -10.80 0.28
CA ASN A 124 -28.96 -10.50 -1.14
C ASN A 124 -28.28 -9.19 -1.55
N VAL A 125 -28.17 -8.98 -2.85
CA VAL A 125 -27.50 -7.83 -3.45
C VAL A 125 -28.11 -6.48 -3.02
N GLU A 126 -29.44 -6.42 -2.88
CA GLU A 126 -30.11 -5.16 -2.53
C GLU A 126 -29.79 -4.74 -1.10
N GLU A 127 -29.81 -5.66 -0.14
CA GLU A 127 -29.41 -5.42 1.24
C GLU A 127 -27.94 -5.01 1.33
N TYR A 128 -27.06 -5.67 0.56
CA TYR A 128 -25.64 -5.31 0.51
C TYR A 128 -25.42 -3.91 -0.09
N ARG A 129 -26.13 -3.55 -1.15
CA ARG A 129 -26.08 -2.20 -1.74
C ARG A 129 -26.53 -1.13 -0.75
N GLN A 130 -27.64 -1.40 -0.04
CA GLN A 130 -28.13 -0.48 0.98
C GLN A 130 -27.13 -0.31 2.12
N TYR A 131 -26.54 -1.40 2.61
CA TYR A 131 -25.49 -1.39 3.63
C TYR A 131 -24.28 -0.55 3.21
N VAL A 132 -23.75 -0.76 2.01
CA VAL A 132 -22.64 0.02 1.46
C VAL A 132 -23.02 1.49 1.29
N TYR A 133 -24.24 1.77 0.83
CA TYR A 133 -24.75 3.13 0.70
C TYR A 133 -24.79 3.85 2.06
N ASP A 134 -25.31 3.18 3.08
CA ASP A 134 -25.42 3.76 4.43
C ASP A 134 -24.05 4.08 5.03
N ILE A 135 -23.05 3.17 4.88
CA ILE A 135 -21.67 3.41 5.30
C ILE A 135 -21.06 4.62 4.57
N LEU A 136 -21.23 4.69 3.25
CA LEU A 136 -20.68 5.79 2.46
C LEU A 136 -21.34 7.13 2.82
N MET A 137 -22.63 7.12 3.09
CA MET A 137 -23.38 8.30 3.53
C MET A 137 -22.95 8.75 4.92
N GLU A 138 -22.74 7.82 5.85
CA GLU A 138 -22.25 8.12 7.19
C GLU A 138 -20.83 8.71 7.15
N GLN A 139 -19.95 8.12 6.34
CA GLN A 139 -18.60 8.64 6.14
C GLN A 139 -18.61 10.03 5.50
N GLN A 140 -19.44 10.24 4.48
CA GLN A 140 -19.58 11.54 3.82
C GLN A 140 -20.12 12.59 4.80
N GLN A 141 -21.11 12.23 5.62
CA GLN A 141 -21.66 13.14 6.65
C GLN A 141 -20.59 13.51 7.69
N SER A 142 -19.82 12.53 8.16
CA SER A 142 -18.70 12.75 9.10
C SER A 142 -17.64 13.68 8.52
N ASN A 143 -17.26 13.47 7.25
CA ASN A 143 -16.31 14.33 6.56
C ASN A 143 -16.85 15.76 6.43
N TYR A 144 -18.12 15.90 6.00
CA TYR A 144 -18.79 17.21 5.90
C TYR A 144 -18.83 17.95 7.24
N ASP A 145 -19.19 17.26 8.33
CA ASP A 145 -19.25 17.86 9.65
C ASP A 145 -17.87 18.29 10.15
N SER A 146 -16.82 17.48 9.85
CA SER A 146 -15.44 17.82 10.15
C SER A 146 -14.96 19.04 9.36
N ASP A 147 -15.24 19.08 8.06
CA ASP A 147 -14.87 20.21 7.20
C ASP A 147 -15.58 21.49 7.63
N LYS A 148 -16.87 21.40 7.95
CA LYS A 148 -17.65 22.51 8.46
C LYS A 148 -17.11 23.05 9.80
N GLN A 149 -16.71 22.15 10.71
CA GLN A 149 -16.08 22.55 11.97
C GLN A 149 -14.74 23.23 11.73
N ASN A 150 -13.90 22.66 10.86
CA ASN A 150 -12.60 23.24 10.52
C ASN A 150 -12.76 24.64 9.91
N LEU A 151 -13.68 24.78 8.94
CA LEU A 151 -13.96 26.06 8.30
C LEU A 151 -14.47 27.11 9.31
N ALA A 152 -15.38 26.70 10.21
CA ALA A 152 -15.86 27.60 11.27
C ALA A 152 -14.75 28.07 12.20
N VAL A 153 -13.83 27.16 12.57
CA VAL A 153 -12.66 27.50 13.38
C VAL A 153 -11.71 28.43 12.64
N GLU A 154 -11.46 28.19 11.35
CA GLU A 154 -10.64 29.06 10.52
C GLU A 154 -11.21 30.50 10.43
N GLU A 155 -12.50 30.62 10.18
CA GLU A 155 -13.17 31.91 10.13
C GLU A 155 -13.16 32.63 11.49
N LEU A 156 -13.32 31.90 12.59
CA LEU A 156 -13.17 32.45 13.94
C LEU A 156 -11.74 32.92 14.19
N VAL A 157 -10.72 32.13 13.83
CA VAL A 157 -9.30 32.54 13.95
C VAL A 157 -9.02 33.79 13.14
N LYS A 158 -9.55 33.91 11.91
CA LYS A 158 -9.41 35.13 11.08
C LYS A 158 -10.09 36.35 11.70
N ALA A 159 -11.25 36.14 12.34
CA ALA A 159 -11.99 37.22 12.99
C ALA A 159 -11.37 37.67 14.32
N CYS A 160 -10.58 36.80 14.98
CA CYS A 160 -9.86 37.13 16.21
C CYS A 160 -8.65 37.99 15.91
N GLY A 161 -8.47 39.10 16.60
CA GLY A 161 -7.24 39.88 16.59
C GLY A 161 -6.22 39.26 17.55
N PHE A 162 -5.21 38.60 16.99
CA PHE A 162 -4.07 38.12 17.79
C PHE A 162 -3.01 39.22 17.79
N GLU A 163 -2.66 39.72 18.98
CA GLU A 163 -1.55 40.68 19.08
C GLU A 163 -0.22 40.00 18.81
N GLU A 164 0.10 38.92 19.57
CA GLU A 164 1.24 38.07 19.34
C GLU A 164 1.01 36.66 19.90
N VAL A 165 1.54 35.64 19.23
CA VAL A 165 1.60 34.28 19.78
C VAL A 165 2.84 34.20 20.68
N PRO A 166 2.72 33.75 21.95
CA PRO A 166 3.87 33.64 22.84
C PRO A 166 4.98 32.75 22.24
N GLU A 167 6.21 33.27 22.19
CA GLU A 167 7.30 32.59 21.49
C GLU A 167 7.60 31.18 22.06
N GLY A 168 7.50 31.01 23.38
CA GLY A 168 7.63 29.69 24.00
C GLY A 168 6.54 28.69 23.62
N MET A 169 5.36 29.16 23.23
CA MET A 169 4.30 28.30 22.70
C MET A 169 4.59 27.95 21.23
N LEU A 170 4.96 28.94 20.44
CA LEU A 170 5.33 28.75 19.05
C LEU A 170 6.46 27.72 18.89
N ASN A 171 7.51 27.85 19.70
CA ASN A 171 8.63 26.91 19.66
C ASN A 171 8.20 25.48 20.03
N ARG A 172 7.40 25.30 21.09
CA ARG A 172 6.88 23.96 21.45
C ARG A 172 6.02 23.34 20.36
N MET A 173 5.17 24.13 19.70
CA MET A 173 4.33 23.64 18.60
C MET A 173 5.16 23.32 17.36
N SER A 174 6.15 24.17 17.04
CA SER A 174 7.09 23.92 15.95
C SER A 174 7.87 22.62 16.18
N ASP A 175 8.43 22.43 17.39
CA ASP A 175 9.14 21.20 17.75
C ASP A 175 8.25 19.94 17.64
N THR A 176 7.01 20.04 18.11
CA THR A 176 6.06 18.92 18.03
C THR A 176 5.68 18.60 16.59
N LEU A 177 5.42 19.62 15.79
CA LEU A 177 5.08 19.46 14.38
C LEU A 177 6.28 18.88 13.60
N THR A 178 7.48 19.39 13.83
CA THR A 178 8.70 18.89 13.20
C THR A 178 8.92 17.41 13.51
N LYS A 179 8.77 17.00 14.77
CA LYS A 179 8.89 15.57 15.15
C LYS A 179 7.88 14.68 14.44
N SER A 180 6.60 15.09 14.40
CA SER A 180 5.56 14.33 13.72
C SER A 180 5.85 14.21 12.22
N ILE A 181 6.21 15.32 11.57
CA ILE A 181 6.49 15.37 10.14
C ILE A 181 7.75 14.56 9.80
N THR A 182 8.79 14.63 10.63
CA THR A 182 9.99 13.79 10.46
C THR A 182 9.63 12.31 10.48
N SER A 183 8.76 11.90 11.42
CA SER A 183 8.31 10.50 11.49
C SER A 183 7.51 10.08 10.24
N TYR A 184 6.65 10.95 9.72
CA TYR A 184 5.92 10.69 8.48
C TYR A 184 6.85 10.63 7.27
N ALA A 185 7.77 11.59 7.13
CA ALA A 185 8.74 11.59 6.04
C ALA A 185 9.57 10.29 6.02
N GLN A 186 10.04 9.84 7.18
CA GLN A 186 10.77 8.57 7.33
C GLN A 186 9.91 7.37 6.93
N MET A 187 8.62 7.35 7.31
CA MET A 187 7.70 6.26 6.93
C MET A 187 7.50 6.17 5.41
N TYR A 188 7.56 7.30 4.71
CA TYR A 188 7.46 7.35 3.24
C TYR A 188 8.82 7.30 2.53
N GLY A 189 9.94 7.16 3.26
CA GLY A 189 11.28 7.16 2.68
C GLY A 189 11.69 8.49 2.04
N MET A 190 11.13 9.61 2.52
CA MET A 190 11.35 10.96 1.99
C MET A 190 12.23 11.79 2.94
N GLU A 191 12.99 12.73 2.38
CA GLU A 191 13.59 13.79 3.19
C GLU A 191 12.50 14.74 3.72
N ILE A 192 12.71 15.31 4.91
CA ILE A 192 11.70 16.16 5.58
C ILE A 192 11.26 17.34 4.70
N GLY A 193 12.21 17.97 4.00
CA GLY A 193 11.92 19.11 3.11
C GLY A 193 11.01 18.74 1.97
N ASP A 194 11.25 17.60 1.33
CA ASP A 194 10.43 17.09 0.22
C ASP A 194 9.01 16.73 0.69
N TYR A 195 8.91 16.10 1.86
CA TYR A 195 7.61 15.79 2.45
C TYR A 195 6.81 17.06 2.76
N VAL A 196 7.44 18.07 3.38
CA VAL A 196 6.77 19.34 3.71
C VAL A 196 6.33 20.07 2.46
N ALA A 197 7.16 20.13 1.42
CA ALA A 197 6.80 20.73 0.14
C ALA A 197 5.61 20.03 -0.52
N SER A 198 5.55 18.70 -0.43
CA SER A 198 4.42 17.91 -0.94
C SER A 198 3.12 18.12 -0.15
N ALA A 199 3.21 18.19 1.19
CA ALA A 199 2.04 18.24 2.07
C ALA A 199 1.47 19.65 2.27
N TYR A 200 2.33 20.66 2.29
CA TYR A 200 1.96 22.05 2.62
C TYR A 200 2.26 23.06 1.52
N GLY A 201 2.94 22.62 0.46
CA GLY A 201 3.44 23.50 -0.60
C GLY A 201 4.75 24.21 -0.22
N GLY A 202 5.27 25.02 -1.14
CA GLY A 202 6.56 25.69 -0.98
C GLY A 202 7.71 24.90 -1.59
N THR A 203 8.93 25.16 -1.13
CA THR A 203 10.14 24.47 -1.57
C THR A 203 10.73 23.63 -0.44
N ALA A 204 11.46 22.56 -0.80
CA ALA A 204 12.15 21.73 0.16
C ALA A 204 13.23 22.49 0.96
N GLU A 205 13.78 23.57 0.39
CA GLU A 205 14.79 24.41 1.02
C GLU A 205 14.22 25.33 2.12
N ASP A 206 12.95 25.74 1.96
CA ASP A 206 12.25 26.67 2.87
C ASP A 206 11.32 25.97 3.87
N TYR A 207 11.48 24.66 4.07
CA TYR A 207 10.55 23.87 4.88
C TYR A 207 10.44 24.36 6.34
N GLU A 208 11.51 24.88 6.93
CA GLU A 208 11.50 25.39 8.30
C GLU A 208 10.56 26.61 8.46
N ALA A 209 10.54 27.51 7.48
CA ALA A 209 9.64 28.65 7.46
C ALA A 209 8.19 28.20 7.33
N THR A 210 7.92 27.21 6.49
CA THR A 210 6.61 26.60 6.31
C THR A 210 6.13 25.95 7.61
N LEU A 211 6.97 25.16 8.27
CA LEU A 211 6.64 24.53 9.55
C LEU A 211 6.37 25.56 10.65
N ARG A 212 7.15 26.63 10.71
CA ARG A 212 6.94 27.71 11.70
C ARG A 212 5.62 28.43 11.47
N GLU A 213 5.22 28.66 10.22
CA GLU A 213 3.93 29.25 9.90
C GLU A 213 2.77 28.31 10.30
N GLN A 214 2.88 27.01 10.00
CA GLN A 214 1.88 26.02 10.42
C GLN A 214 1.78 25.95 11.96
N ALA A 215 2.91 25.98 12.66
CA ALA A 215 2.92 26.02 14.12
C ALA A 215 2.24 27.29 14.67
N ARG A 216 2.38 28.43 13.99
CA ARG A 216 1.73 29.68 14.34
C ARG A 216 0.21 29.57 14.19
N LEU A 217 -0.27 29.02 13.08
CA LEU A 217 -1.70 28.79 12.86
C LEU A 217 -2.31 27.82 13.91
N MET A 218 -1.56 26.77 14.24
CA MET A 218 -1.97 25.83 15.29
C MET A 218 -2.06 26.51 16.67
N ALA A 219 -1.09 27.38 16.99
CA ALA A 219 -1.07 28.12 18.23
C ALA A 219 -2.24 29.12 18.32
N GLN A 220 -2.53 29.84 17.24
CA GLN A 220 -3.68 30.76 17.16
C GLN A 220 -4.99 30.01 17.36
N ARG A 221 -5.15 28.85 16.70
CA ARG A 221 -6.31 27.97 16.86
C ARG A 221 -6.49 27.50 18.31
N TYR A 222 -5.38 27.09 18.95
CA TYR A 222 -5.41 26.67 20.36
C TYR A 222 -5.80 27.82 21.28
N LEU A 223 -5.21 29.00 21.13
CA LEU A 223 -5.50 30.18 21.95
C LEU A 223 -6.95 30.61 21.80
N MET A 224 -7.48 30.62 20.61
CA MET A 224 -8.88 30.92 20.34
C MET A 224 -9.81 29.92 21.04
N LEU A 225 -9.58 28.62 20.90
CA LEU A 225 -10.38 27.58 21.54
C LEU A 225 -10.27 27.58 23.08
N ALA A 226 -9.14 28.01 23.61
CA ALA A 226 -8.95 28.14 25.07
C ALA A 226 -9.63 29.39 25.67
N ALA A 227 -9.99 30.37 24.82
CA ALA A 227 -10.65 31.61 25.25
C ALA A 227 -12.19 31.54 25.19
N VAL A 228 -12.76 30.48 24.61
CA VAL A 228 -14.19 30.20 24.51
C VAL A 228 -14.63 29.21 25.58
#